data_f374ed5cdd09ae4768c6ef5af7029482
#
_entry.id   f374ed5cdd09ae4768c6ef5af7029482
#
_cell.length_a   1.000
_cell.length_b   1.000
_cell.length_c   1.000
_cell.angle_alpha   90.00
_cell.angle_beta   90.00
_cell.angle_gamma   90.00
#
_symmetry.space_group_name_H-M   'P 1'
#
loop_
_entity.id
_entity.type
_entity.pdbx_description
1 polymer ?
#
loop_
_entity_poly.entity_id
_entity_poly.type
_entity_poly.pdbx_seq_one_letter_code
_entity_poly.pdbx_strand_id
1 'polypeptide(L)'
;MSILEVKNLSFSYTGQTILKNVNLKIGAGDYIALLGPNGSGKTTLIKILLGLLAAQKGKINLFDTPLKDFSTWQNIGYLEQKTSTPRNMPLTAFDVVRLGLISTKKGLKIFDKADNKKTETIMKKLRCFNYKDKIFAELSGGQQQRVLLARTLINEPQLLILDEPSTALDSSSREEFFEIISALNKEKNTTILLVTHDISQVGKYVNKFLVLDKQIIFYGSKEEFCVSKEVTDYFGPYTQHLIDHLHTEGTCPIPHDFLHAHNGHEGENL
;
A
#
# COMPACT_ATOMS: atom_id res chain seq x y z
N MET A 1 -4.69 -14.30 -14.86
CA MET A 1 -4.66 -14.86 -13.49
C MET A 1 -5.17 -13.80 -12.55
N SER A 2 -6.15 -14.11 -11.70
CA SER A 2 -6.65 -13.19 -10.68
C SER A 2 -5.81 -13.35 -9.41
N ILE A 3 -5.25 -12.25 -8.91
CA ILE A 3 -4.49 -12.26 -7.65
C ILE A 3 -5.42 -12.17 -6.45
N LEU A 4 -6.48 -11.35 -6.59
CA LEU A 4 -7.49 -11.15 -5.56
C LEU A 4 -8.86 -11.03 -6.21
N GLU A 5 -9.83 -11.77 -5.71
CA GLU A 5 -11.25 -11.60 -6.07
C GLU A 5 -12.10 -11.55 -4.79
N VAL A 6 -12.91 -10.51 -4.68
CA VAL A 6 -13.85 -10.28 -3.58
C VAL A 6 -15.24 -10.16 -4.16
N LYS A 7 -16.21 -10.95 -3.63
CA LYS A 7 -17.60 -10.92 -4.07
C LYS A 7 -18.55 -10.72 -2.88
N ASN A 8 -19.36 -9.67 -2.96
CA ASN A 8 -20.44 -9.34 -2.01
C ASN A 8 -19.98 -9.28 -0.54
N LEU A 9 -18.74 -8.80 -0.31
CA LEU A 9 -18.17 -8.70 1.02
C LEU A 9 -18.90 -7.64 1.83
N SER A 10 -19.40 -8.03 3.01
CA SER A 10 -19.96 -7.12 3.99
C SER A 10 -19.44 -7.47 5.38
N PHE A 11 -19.20 -6.43 6.19
CA PHE A 11 -18.66 -6.57 7.53
C PHE A 11 -19.15 -5.44 8.45
N SER A 12 -19.44 -5.79 9.71
CA SER A 12 -19.87 -4.84 10.75
C SER A 12 -19.16 -5.12 12.07
N TYR A 13 -18.81 -4.07 12.81
CA TYR A 13 -18.43 -4.17 14.22
C TYR A 13 -19.63 -3.78 15.08
N THR A 14 -20.00 -4.63 16.04
CA THR A 14 -21.06 -4.32 17.04
C THR A 14 -22.29 -3.60 16.46
N GLY A 15 -22.75 -4.05 15.29
CA GLY A 15 -23.92 -3.46 14.59
C GLY A 15 -23.60 -2.29 13.66
N GLN A 16 -22.43 -1.68 13.75
CA GLN A 16 -22.01 -0.61 12.83
C GLN A 16 -21.44 -1.20 11.54
N THR A 17 -22.07 -0.93 10.41
CA THR A 17 -21.57 -1.36 9.09
C THR A 17 -20.29 -0.62 8.72
N ILE A 18 -19.24 -1.40 8.45
CA ILE A 18 -17.92 -0.91 8.01
C ILE A 18 -17.70 -1.17 6.53
N LEU A 19 -18.12 -2.35 6.04
CA LEU A 19 -18.06 -2.69 4.61
C LEU A 19 -19.43 -3.18 4.17
N LYS A 20 -19.89 -2.72 3.01
CA LYS A 20 -21.20 -3.06 2.45
C LYS A 20 -21.06 -3.45 0.99
N ASN A 21 -21.33 -4.71 0.70
CA ASN A 21 -21.40 -5.26 -0.67
C ASN A 21 -20.17 -4.91 -1.54
N VAL A 22 -18.97 -5.06 -0.98
CA VAL A 22 -17.71 -4.79 -1.69
C VAL A 22 -17.47 -5.89 -2.71
N ASN A 23 -17.26 -5.49 -3.98
CA ASN A 23 -16.91 -6.36 -5.10
C ASN A 23 -15.64 -5.81 -5.74
N LEU A 24 -14.57 -6.62 -5.80
CA LEU A 24 -13.26 -6.19 -6.28
C LEU A 24 -12.54 -7.35 -6.97
N LYS A 25 -11.89 -7.06 -8.09
CA LYS A 25 -11.04 -8.04 -8.78
C LYS A 25 -9.72 -7.38 -9.17
N ILE A 26 -8.61 -7.90 -8.65
CA ILE A 26 -7.26 -7.43 -8.90
C ILE A 26 -6.51 -8.45 -9.74
N GLY A 27 -5.93 -8.01 -10.84
CA GLY A 27 -5.11 -8.81 -11.74
C GLY A 27 -3.64 -8.84 -11.33
N ALA A 28 -2.88 -9.74 -11.96
CA ALA A 28 -1.42 -9.75 -11.81
C ALA A 28 -0.82 -8.49 -12.44
N GLY A 29 0.13 -7.86 -11.72
CA GLY A 29 0.80 -6.64 -12.17
C GLY A 29 0.02 -5.34 -11.99
N ASP A 30 -1.20 -5.39 -11.46
CA ASP A 30 -1.91 -4.17 -11.08
C ASP A 30 -1.16 -3.41 -9.98
N TYR A 31 -1.01 -2.09 -10.14
CA TYR A 31 -0.53 -1.18 -9.10
C TYR A 31 -1.67 -0.21 -8.74
N ILE A 32 -2.32 -0.48 -7.62
CA ILE A 32 -3.59 0.15 -7.22
C ILE A 32 -3.38 1.07 -6.04
N ALA A 33 -3.85 2.31 -6.14
CA ALA A 33 -4.02 3.18 -4.98
C ALA A 33 -5.42 2.97 -4.36
N LEU A 34 -5.46 2.52 -3.11
CA LEU A 34 -6.67 2.45 -2.29
C LEU A 34 -6.85 3.75 -1.52
N LEU A 35 -7.85 4.51 -1.91
CA LEU A 35 -8.19 5.83 -1.40
C LEU A 35 -9.47 5.78 -0.54
N GLY A 36 -9.65 6.79 0.29
CA GLY A 36 -10.87 6.99 1.09
C GLY A 36 -10.58 7.70 2.41
N PRO A 37 -11.59 8.29 3.06
CA PRO A 37 -11.43 9.00 4.32
C PRO A 37 -11.06 8.06 5.47
N ASN A 38 -10.68 8.63 6.61
CA ASN A 38 -10.51 7.87 7.84
C ASN A 38 -11.85 7.24 8.25
N GLY A 39 -11.82 5.97 8.63
CA GLY A 39 -13.03 5.22 8.97
C GLY A 39 -13.81 4.63 7.77
N SER A 40 -13.34 4.81 6.52
CA SER A 40 -14.00 4.28 5.31
C SER A 40 -13.96 2.76 5.18
N GLY A 41 -13.17 2.06 6.03
CA GLY A 41 -13.06 0.60 6.02
C GLY A 41 -11.80 0.03 5.38
N LYS A 42 -10.84 0.86 4.93
CA LYS A 42 -9.59 0.41 4.25
C LYS A 42 -8.82 -0.62 5.06
N THR A 43 -8.45 -0.29 6.30
CA THR A 43 -7.71 -1.21 7.20
C THR A 43 -8.54 -2.46 7.54
N THR A 44 -9.87 -2.34 7.65
CA THR A 44 -10.75 -3.48 7.86
C THR A 44 -10.76 -4.40 6.64
N LEU A 45 -10.85 -3.84 5.43
CA LEU A 45 -10.73 -4.60 4.18
C LEU A 45 -9.40 -5.35 4.14
N ILE A 46 -8.27 -4.67 4.37
CA ILE A 46 -6.94 -5.31 4.39
C ILE A 46 -6.89 -6.44 5.41
N LYS A 47 -7.34 -6.23 6.65
CA LYS A 47 -7.34 -7.28 7.68
C LYS A 47 -8.15 -8.50 7.28
N ILE A 48 -9.28 -8.31 6.59
CA ILE A 48 -10.10 -9.41 6.08
C ILE A 48 -9.36 -10.12 4.94
N LEU A 49 -8.73 -9.40 4.01
CA LEU A 49 -7.97 -9.99 2.90
C LEU A 49 -6.76 -10.80 3.39
N LEU A 50 -6.15 -10.38 4.50
CA LEU A 50 -5.04 -11.08 5.15
C LEU A 50 -5.49 -12.23 6.07
N GLY A 51 -6.79 -12.51 6.16
CA GLY A 51 -7.31 -13.54 7.07
C GLY A 51 -7.17 -13.21 8.56
N LEU A 52 -6.79 -11.97 8.92
CA LEU A 52 -6.68 -11.49 10.29
C LEU A 52 -8.04 -11.16 10.92
N LEU A 53 -9.06 -11.05 10.08
CA LEU A 53 -10.43 -10.78 10.47
C LEU A 53 -11.37 -11.62 9.59
N ALA A 54 -12.26 -12.39 10.21
CA ALA A 54 -13.19 -13.24 9.48
C ALA A 54 -14.27 -12.41 8.76
N ALA A 55 -14.46 -12.65 7.47
CA ALA A 55 -15.57 -12.07 6.71
C ALA A 55 -16.92 -12.60 7.24
N GLN A 56 -17.88 -11.70 7.47
CA GLN A 56 -19.22 -12.08 7.91
C GLN A 56 -20.12 -12.53 6.75
N LYS A 57 -19.94 -11.87 5.58
CA LYS A 57 -20.65 -12.20 4.33
C LYS A 57 -19.71 -12.01 3.15
N GLY A 58 -19.94 -12.75 2.07
CA GLY A 58 -19.18 -12.67 0.84
C GLY A 58 -18.19 -13.81 0.65
N LYS A 59 -17.48 -13.77 -0.48
CA LYS A 59 -16.44 -14.74 -0.85
C LYS A 59 -15.16 -13.99 -1.22
N ILE A 60 -14.04 -14.54 -0.81
CA ILE A 60 -12.72 -13.98 -1.12
C ILE A 60 -11.85 -15.10 -1.64
N ASN A 61 -11.23 -14.88 -2.78
CA ASN A 61 -10.22 -15.75 -3.34
C ASN A 61 -8.88 -14.99 -3.44
N LEU A 62 -7.81 -15.65 -3.03
CA LEU A 62 -6.42 -15.22 -3.23
C LEU A 62 -5.75 -16.21 -4.17
N PHE A 63 -5.14 -15.72 -5.25
CA PHE A 63 -4.49 -16.56 -6.27
C PHE A 63 -5.42 -17.71 -6.74
N ASP A 64 -6.66 -17.37 -7.07
CA ASP A 64 -7.73 -18.28 -7.47
C ASP A 64 -8.11 -19.35 -6.41
N THR A 65 -7.60 -19.23 -5.15
CA THR A 65 -7.87 -20.14 -4.03
C THR A 65 -8.78 -19.44 -3.01
N PRO A 66 -9.86 -20.09 -2.52
CA PRO A 66 -10.67 -19.53 -1.45
C PRO A 66 -9.85 -19.18 -0.21
N LEU A 67 -10.09 -18.02 0.39
CA LEU A 67 -9.31 -17.50 1.54
C LEU A 67 -9.21 -18.51 2.69
N LYS A 68 -10.29 -19.26 2.96
CA LYS A 68 -10.33 -20.30 4.01
C LYS A 68 -9.35 -21.48 3.76
N ASP A 69 -9.00 -21.72 2.51
CA ASP A 69 -8.14 -22.82 2.07
C ASP A 69 -6.73 -22.31 1.68
N PHE A 70 -6.51 -20.99 1.75
CA PHE A 70 -5.26 -20.36 1.34
C PHE A 70 -4.15 -20.61 2.35
N SER A 71 -3.00 -21.11 1.88
CA SER A 71 -1.87 -21.50 2.72
C SER A 71 -0.53 -20.89 2.32
N THR A 72 -0.42 -20.31 1.12
CA THR A 72 0.83 -19.76 0.57
C THR A 72 1.05 -18.30 0.96
N TRP A 73 0.93 -17.98 2.24
CA TRP A 73 1.02 -16.62 2.79
C TRP A 73 2.36 -15.91 2.50
N GLN A 74 3.44 -16.67 2.22
CA GLN A 74 4.71 -16.11 1.78
C GLN A 74 4.62 -15.37 0.43
N ASN A 75 3.57 -15.62 -0.37
CA ASN A 75 3.32 -14.91 -1.62
C ASN A 75 2.69 -13.52 -1.40
N ILE A 76 2.35 -13.18 -0.15
CA ILE A 76 1.78 -11.89 0.23
C ILE A 76 2.77 -11.18 1.16
N GLY A 77 3.19 -9.98 0.78
CA GLY A 77 3.89 -9.04 1.62
C GLY A 77 2.93 -8.02 2.20
N TYR A 78 2.99 -7.80 3.51
CA TYR A 78 2.21 -6.76 4.16
C TYR A 78 3.10 -5.83 4.97
N LEU A 79 3.02 -4.54 4.68
CA LEU A 79 3.67 -3.47 5.42
C LEU A 79 2.58 -2.62 6.08
N GLU A 80 2.45 -2.77 7.40
CA GLU A 80 1.44 -2.06 8.19
C GLU A 80 1.82 -0.61 8.50
N GLN A 81 0.83 0.25 8.70
CA GLN A 81 0.99 1.68 8.97
C GLN A 81 1.82 1.96 10.24
N LYS A 82 1.60 1.20 11.30
CA LYS A 82 2.33 1.33 12.56
C LYS A 82 2.92 -0.02 12.94
N THR A 83 4.23 -0.10 12.95
CA THR A 83 4.90 -1.26 13.51
C THR A 83 4.89 -1.12 15.02
N SER A 84 4.10 -1.92 15.70
CA SER A 84 4.16 -2.08 17.15
C SER A 84 5.36 -2.96 17.55
N THR A 85 6.54 -2.67 16.97
CA THR A 85 7.76 -3.34 17.44
C THR A 85 8.00 -2.86 18.86
N PRO A 86 7.99 -3.76 19.87
CA PRO A 86 8.23 -3.36 21.24
C PRO A 86 9.58 -2.64 21.32
N ARG A 87 9.60 -1.40 21.83
CA ARG A 87 10.83 -0.59 21.95
C ARG A 87 11.93 -1.29 22.75
N ASN A 88 11.57 -2.28 23.55
CA ASN A 88 12.47 -3.04 24.43
C ASN A 88 12.99 -4.33 23.80
N MET A 89 12.75 -4.61 22.52
CA MET A 89 13.25 -5.81 21.88
C MET A 89 14.63 -5.53 21.27
N PRO A 90 15.72 -6.16 21.76
CA PRO A 90 17.08 -5.90 21.30
C PRO A 90 17.37 -6.62 19.97
N LEU A 91 16.51 -6.43 18.97
CA LEU A 91 16.68 -6.98 17.62
C LEU A 91 17.48 -6.01 16.78
N THR A 92 18.49 -6.52 16.09
CA THR A 92 19.20 -5.76 15.07
C THR A 92 18.34 -5.56 13.82
N ALA A 93 18.70 -4.60 12.97
CA ALA A 93 18.05 -4.44 11.67
C ALA A 93 18.12 -5.74 10.84
N PHE A 94 19.26 -6.46 10.93
CA PHE A 94 19.44 -7.75 10.26
C PHE A 94 18.45 -8.80 10.77
N ASP A 95 18.27 -8.90 12.08
CA ASP A 95 17.33 -9.86 12.68
C ASP A 95 15.89 -9.56 12.24
N VAL A 96 15.49 -8.29 12.26
CA VAL A 96 14.15 -7.87 11.80
C VAL A 96 13.89 -8.29 10.37
N VAL A 97 14.84 -8.08 9.45
CA VAL A 97 14.67 -8.50 8.05
C VAL A 97 14.58 -10.02 7.94
N ARG A 98 15.47 -10.74 8.65
CA ARG A 98 15.52 -12.21 8.63
C ARG A 98 14.24 -12.86 9.17
N LEU A 99 13.54 -12.20 10.11
CA LEU A 99 12.23 -12.66 10.60
C LEU A 99 11.18 -12.80 9.46
N GLY A 100 11.32 -12.09 8.36
CA GLY A 100 10.46 -12.28 7.18
C GLY A 100 10.51 -13.69 6.60
N LEU A 101 11.59 -14.45 6.80
CA LEU A 101 11.74 -15.82 6.33
C LEU A 101 11.01 -16.86 7.20
N ILE A 102 10.48 -16.48 8.37
CA ILE A 102 9.83 -17.42 9.31
C ILE A 102 8.65 -18.15 8.65
N SER A 103 7.91 -17.48 7.80
CA SER A 103 6.75 -18.05 7.12
C SER A 103 7.10 -19.20 6.15
N THR A 104 8.35 -19.25 5.68
CA THR A 104 8.83 -20.28 4.75
C THR A 104 9.48 -21.48 5.45
N LYS A 105 9.77 -21.37 6.76
CA LYS A 105 10.45 -22.42 7.53
C LYS A 105 9.47 -23.47 8.04
N LYS A 106 9.82 -24.74 7.87
CA LYS A 106 9.08 -25.89 8.41
C LYS A 106 9.78 -26.41 9.68
N GLY A 107 9.00 -26.85 10.66
CA GLY A 107 9.53 -27.41 11.92
C GLY A 107 10.24 -26.37 12.80
N LEU A 108 11.41 -26.72 13.33
CA LEU A 108 12.26 -25.80 14.09
C LEU A 108 12.73 -24.67 13.17
N LYS A 109 12.30 -23.45 13.46
CA LYS A 109 12.55 -22.24 12.64
C LYS A 109 13.98 -21.72 12.87
N ILE A 110 14.99 -22.51 12.47
CA ILE A 110 16.42 -22.16 12.56
C ILE A 110 16.84 -21.52 11.24
N PHE A 111 17.54 -20.40 11.34
CA PHE A 111 18.12 -19.71 10.18
C PHE A 111 19.48 -20.34 9.83
N ASP A 112 19.72 -20.52 8.55
CA ASP A 112 20.94 -21.07 7.99
C ASP A 112 21.80 -20.03 7.24
N LYS A 113 22.92 -20.46 6.63
CA LYS A 113 23.79 -19.58 5.87
C LYS A 113 23.12 -19.02 4.61
N ALA A 114 22.20 -19.76 4.00
CA ALA A 114 21.46 -19.28 2.81
C ALA A 114 20.46 -18.17 3.19
N ASP A 115 19.81 -18.31 4.35
CA ASP A 115 18.94 -17.25 4.90
C ASP A 115 19.71 -15.96 5.17
N ASN A 116 20.90 -16.07 5.75
CA ASN A 116 21.75 -14.91 6.01
C ASN A 116 22.15 -14.22 4.69
N LYS A 117 22.56 -14.99 3.68
CA LYS A 117 22.91 -14.45 2.36
C LYS A 117 21.70 -13.76 1.70
N LYS A 118 20.51 -14.36 1.80
CA LYS A 118 19.27 -13.78 1.27
C LYS A 118 18.94 -12.46 1.99
N THR A 119 19.10 -12.43 3.33
CA THR A 119 18.92 -11.23 4.15
C THR A 119 19.89 -10.13 3.73
N GLU A 120 21.17 -10.43 3.59
CA GLU A 120 22.17 -9.44 3.13
C GLU A 120 21.84 -8.90 1.74
N THR A 121 21.42 -9.77 0.83
CA THR A 121 21.09 -9.38 -0.55
C THR A 121 19.96 -8.39 -0.59
N ILE A 122 18.85 -8.66 0.12
CA ILE A 122 17.72 -7.74 0.13
C ILE A 122 18.05 -6.43 0.87
N MET A 123 18.84 -6.47 1.95
CA MET A 123 19.28 -5.28 2.66
C MET A 123 20.18 -4.38 1.80
N LYS A 124 21.05 -4.96 0.98
CA LYS A 124 21.87 -4.22 0.02
C LYS A 124 20.99 -3.56 -1.05
N LYS A 125 20.03 -4.32 -1.62
CA LYS A 125 19.08 -3.81 -2.62
C LYS A 125 18.28 -2.60 -2.10
N LEU A 126 17.90 -2.62 -0.81
CA LEU A 126 17.13 -1.55 -0.18
C LEU A 126 17.99 -0.53 0.57
N ARG A 127 19.32 -0.53 0.33
CA ARG A 127 20.29 0.42 0.92
C ARG A 127 20.20 0.51 2.44
N CYS A 128 19.88 -0.60 3.12
CA CYS A 128 19.81 -0.67 4.57
C CYS A 128 20.88 -1.58 5.21
N PHE A 129 21.82 -2.11 4.41
CA PHE A 129 22.88 -3.00 4.89
C PHE A 129 23.88 -2.33 5.82
N ASN A 130 24.17 -1.03 5.61
CA ASN A 130 25.20 -0.29 6.37
C ASN A 130 24.88 -0.15 7.86
N TYR A 131 23.63 -0.36 8.26
CA TYR A 131 23.20 -0.33 9.66
C TYR A 131 22.59 -1.66 10.13
N LYS A 132 22.98 -2.77 9.49
CA LYS A 132 22.47 -4.11 9.77
C LYS A 132 22.61 -4.55 11.23
N ASP A 133 23.70 -4.13 11.88
CA ASP A 133 24.04 -4.51 13.27
C ASP A 133 23.48 -3.52 14.31
N LYS A 134 22.85 -2.41 13.88
CA LYS A 134 22.22 -1.46 14.80
C LYS A 134 20.90 -2.03 15.34
N ILE A 135 20.58 -1.69 16.57
CA ILE A 135 19.29 -2.02 17.19
C ILE A 135 18.18 -1.32 16.39
N PHE A 136 17.17 -2.06 15.97
CA PHE A 136 16.09 -1.55 15.12
C PHE A 136 15.38 -0.34 15.73
N ALA A 137 15.14 -0.34 17.05
CA ALA A 137 14.48 0.75 17.74
C ALA A 137 15.30 2.06 17.78
N GLU A 138 16.60 2.02 17.54
CA GLU A 138 17.51 3.18 17.51
C GLU A 138 17.63 3.80 16.12
N LEU A 139 17.05 3.15 15.10
CA LEU A 139 17.09 3.66 13.73
C LEU A 139 16.11 4.84 13.56
N SER A 140 16.45 5.77 12.65
CA SER A 140 15.49 6.80 12.23
C SER A 140 14.25 6.19 11.58
N GLY A 141 13.13 6.93 11.52
CA GLY A 141 11.89 6.45 10.93
C GLY A 141 12.06 5.94 9.49
N GLY A 142 12.81 6.68 8.66
CA GLY A 142 13.12 6.26 7.29
C GLY A 142 13.98 5.00 7.22
N GLN A 143 14.97 4.85 8.13
CA GLN A 143 15.78 3.64 8.22
C GLN A 143 14.94 2.44 8.66
N GLN A 144 14.08 2.62 9.66
CA GLN A 144 13.13 1.58 10.10
C GLN A 144 12.22 1.16 8.95
N GLN A 145 11.69 2.11 8.19
CA GLN A 145 10.81 1.83 7.07
C GLN A 145 11.50 0.99 5.98
N ARG A 146 12.77 1.28 5.65
CA ARG A 146 13.57 0.46 4.71
C ARG A 146 13.80 -0.96 5.23
N VAL A 147 14.07 -1.13 6.52
CA VAL A 147 14.23 -2.44 7.16
C VAL A 147 12.93 -3.24 7.11
N LEU A 148 11.79 -2.59 7.40
CA LEU A 148 10.47 -3.23 7.34
C LEU A 148 10.08 -3.61 5.92
N LEU A 149 10.40 -2.75 4.94
CA LEU A 149 10.21 -3.09 3.54
C LEU A 149 11.09 -4.27 3.14
N ALA A 150 12.37 -4.32 3.60
CA ALA A 150 13.25 -5.46 3.35
C ALA A 150 12.68 -6.76 3.92
N ARG A 151 12.16 -6.71 5.16
CA ARG A 151 11.46 -7.85 5.79
C ARG A 151 10.27 -8.32 4.97
N THR A 152 9.49 -7.38 4.44
CA THR A 152 8.29 -7.68 3.65
C THR A 152 8.63 -8.30 2.31
N LEU A 153 9.73 -7.87 1.68
CA LEU A 153 10.13 -8.28 0.33
C LEU A 153 11.06 -9.48 0.28
N ILE A 154 11.57 -9.97 1.42
CA ILE A 154 12.57 -11.05 1.45
C ILE A 154 12.08 -12.37 0.83
N ASN A 155 10.78 -12.61 0.83
CA ASN A 155 10.16 -13.78 0.19
C ASN A 155 9.72 -13.53 -1.25
N GLU A 156 10.03 -12.38 -1.83
CA GLU A 156 9.63 -12.00 -3.20
C GLU A 156 8.12 -12.19 -3.44
N PRO A 157 7.26 -11.49 -2.68
CA PRO A 157 5.82 -11.69 -2.74
C PRO A 157 5.26 -11.32 -4.12
N GLN A 158 4.21 -12.01 -4.54
CA GLN A 158 3.46 -11.71 -5.77
C GLN A 158 2.41 -10.62 -5.56
N LEU A 159 1.91 -10.48 -4.31
CA LEU A 159 1.03 -9.40 -3.87
C LEU A 159 1.70 -8.64 -2.73
N LEU A 160 1.84 -7.35 -2.89
CA LEU A 160 2.37 -6.44 -1.87
C LEU A 160 1.27 -5.47 -1.43
N ILE A 161 0.92 -5.51 -0.15
CA ILE A 161 -0.04 -4.60 0.47
C ILE A 161 0.74 -3.63 1.35
N LEU A 162 0.58 -2.34 1.10
CA LEU A 162 1.26 -1.25 1.78
C LEU A 162 0.21 -0.33 2.43
N ASP A 163 0.20 -0.26 3.74
CA ASP A 163 -0.77 0.57 4.49
C ASP A 163 -0.08 1.85 4.97
N GLU A 164 -0.30 2.97 4.25
CA GLU A 164 0.30 4.30 4.48
C GLU A 164 1.84 4.26 4.69
N PRO A 165 2.60 3.66 3.79
CA PRO A 165 4.01 3.32 4.02
C PRO A 165 4.94 4.53 4.08
N SER A 166 4.50 5.70 3.64
CA SER A 166 5.34 6.90 3.50
C SER A 166 5.17 7.93 4.61
N THR A 167 4.30 7.68 5.60
CA THR A 167 3.94 8.65 6.65
C THR A 167 5.14 9.10 7.50
N ALA A 168 6.15 8.23 7.68
CA ALA A 168 7.35 8.52 8.47
C ALA A 168 8.56 8.95 7.64
N LEU A 169 8.38 9.18 6.33
CA LEU A 169 9.47 9.50 5.39
C LEU A 169 9.50 10.99 5.06
N ASP A 170 10.70 11.56 5.00
CA ASP A 170 10.94 12.85 4.35
C ASP A 170 10.71 12.75 2.83
N SER A 171 10.66 13.88 2.13
CA SER A 171 10.32 13.95 0.69
C SER A 171 11.26 13.11 -0.18
N SER A 172 12.58 13.18 0.06
CA SER A 172 13.56 12.46 -0.76
C SER A 172 13.52 10.95 -0.51
N SER A 173 13.41 10.54 0.75
CA SER A 173 13.25 9.12 1.12
C SER A 173 11.96 8.52 0.61
N ARG A 174 10.90 9.32 0.52
CA ARG A 174 9.59 8.93 0.00
C ARG A 174 9.63 8.66 -1.50
N GLU A 175 10.25 9.55 -2.27
CA GLU A 175 10.41 9.36 -3.71
C GLU A 175 11.18 8.09 -4.01
N GLU A 176 12.34 7.90 -3.37
CA GLU A 176 13.15 6.68 -3.51
C GLU A 176 12.36 5.41 -3.13
N PHE A 177 11.53 5.47 -2.07
CA PHE A 177 10.67 4.38 -1.66
C PHE A 177 9.69 3.98 -2.79
N PHE A 178 8.99 4.95 -3.38
CA PHE A 178 8.04 4.67 -4.46
C PHE A 178 8.72 4.23 -5.76
N GLU A 179 9.93 4.70 -6.06
CA GLU A 179 10.75 4.20 -7.18
C GLU A 179 11.07 2.71 -7.02
N ILE A 180 11.50 2.30 -5.83
CA ILE A 180 11.76 0.88 -5.52
C ILE A 180 10.50 0.04 -5.72
N ILE A 181 9.36 0.49 -5.22
CA ILE A 181 8.08 -0.20 -5.35
C ILE A 181 7.64 -0.27 -6.82
N SER A 182 7.79 0.83 -7.57
CA SER A 182 7.49 0.87 -9.00
C SER A 182 8.38 -0.09 -9.81
N ALA A 183 9.67 -0.17 -9.50
CA ALA A 183 10.57 -1.12 -10.14
C ALA A 183 10.15 -2.58 -9.88
N LEU A 184 9.71 -2.91 -8.67
CA LEU A 184 9.18 -4.25 -8.36
C LEU A 184 7.94 -4.59 -9.19
N ASN A 185 7.04 -3.64 -9.38
CA ASN A 185 5.85 -3.84 -10.21
C ASN A 185 6.24 -4.06 -11.68
N LYS A 186 7.08 -3.18 -12.25
CA LYS A 186 7.46 -3.21 -13.67
C LYS A 186 8.36 -4.40 -14.03
N GLU A 187 9.36 -4.71 -13.19
CA GLU A 187 10.38 -5.72 -13.50
C GLU A 187 9.95 -7.14 -13.10
N LYS A 188 9.23 -7.27 -11.98
CA LYS A 188 8.83 -8.58 -11.42
C LYS A 188 7.34 -8.87 -11.55
N ASN A 189 6.57 -7.98 -12.15
CA ASN A 189 5.12 -8.08 -12.26
C ASN A 189 4.42 -8.26 -10.88
N THR A 190 5.02 -7.70 -9.82
CA THR A 190 4.46 -7.74 -8.47
C THR A 190 3.19 -6.90 -8.43
N THR A 191 2.08 -7.48 -8.00
CA THR A 191 0.83 -6.75 -7.80
C THR A 191 0.92 -5.92 -6.53
N ILE A 192 0.49 -4.66 -6.56
CA ILE A 192 0.62 -3.73 -5.43
C ILE A 192 -0.73 -3.13 -5.09
N LEU A 193 -1.11 -3.23 -3.82
CA LEU A 193 -2.23 -2.51 -3.23
C LEU A 193 -1.69 -1.51 -2.20
N LEU A 194 -1.68 -0.24 -2.58
CA LEU A 194 -1.15 0.85 -1.77
C LEU A 194 -2.28 1.66 -1.16
N VAL A 195 -2.40 1.66 0.16
CA VAL A 195 -3.28 2.59 0.87
C VAL A 195 -2.57 3.90 1.07
N THR A 196 -3.20 4.97 0.65
CA THR A 196 -2.69 6.33 0.84
C THR A 196 -3.84 7.34 0.86
N HIS A 197 -3.60 8.47 1.49
CA HIS A 197 -4.47 9.66 1.40
C HIS A 197 -3.85 10.74 0.50
N ASP A 198 -2.63 10.55 0.03
CA ASP A 198 -1.91 11.51 -0.81
C ASP A 198 -1.88 11.03 -2.27
N ILE A 199 -2.88 11.47 -3.02
CA ILE A 199 -3.08 11.11 -4.43
C ILE A 199 -1.99 11.72 -5.30
N SER A 200 -1.55 12.95 -4.98
CA SER A 200 -0.59 13.70 -5.80
C SER A 200 0.76 13.00 -5.91
N GLN A 201 1.19 12.33 -4.84
CA GLN A 201 2.48 11.63 -4.79
C GLN A 201 2.48 10.30 -5.52
N VAL A 202 1.35 9.59 -5.52
CA VAL A 202 1.29 8.22 -6.05
C VAL A 202 0.76 8.14 -7.48
N GLY A 203 0.09 9.18 -7.96
CA GLY A 203 -0.56 9.20 -9.28
C GLY A 203 0.37 8.92 -10.46
N LYS A 204 1.68 9.21 -10.34
CA LYS A 204 2.68 8.87 -11.38
C LYS A 204 3.10 7.40 -11.41
N TYR A 205 2.82 6.64 -10.35
CA TYR A 205 3.27 5.25 -10.21
C TYR A 205 2.15 4.23 -10.41
N VAL A 206 0.92 4.57 -10.00
CA VAL A 206 -0.21 3.65 -10.04
C VAL A 206 -0.87 3.60 -11.41
N ASN A 207 -1.43 2.45 -11.76
CA ASN A 207 -2.20 2.28 -12.99
C ASN A 207 -3.72 2.18 -12.74
N LYS A 208 -4.14 1.97 -11.49
CA LYS A 208 -5.55 1.91 -11.10
C LYS A 208 -5.81 2.63 -9.79
N PHE A 209 -7.04 3.09 -9.62
CA PHE A 209 -7.54 3.67 -8.39
C PHE A 209 -8.72 2.88 -7.86
N LEU A 210 -8.78 2.72 -6.55
CA LEU A 210 -9.88 2.13 -5.80
C LEU A 210 -10.30 3.11 -4.72
N VAL A 211 -11.49 3.69 -4.83
CA VAL A 211 -12.06 4.58 -3.81
C VAL A 211 -13.03 3.79 -2.97
N LEU A 212 -12.78 3.74 -1.66
CA LEU A 212 -13.58 3.02 -0.69
C LEU A 212 -14.17 3.99 0.35
N ASP A 213 -15.50 3.94 0.49
CA ASP A 213 -16.20 4.52 1.64
C ASP A 213 -17.37 3.60 2.02
N LYS A 214 -17.08 2.63 2.90
CA LYS A 214 -17.93 1.50 3.27
C LYS A 214 -18.31 0.61 2.08
N GLN A 215 -18.43 1.16 0.91
CA GLN A 215 -18.63 0.50 -0.39
C GLN A 215 -17.61 1.04 -1.39
N ILE A 216 -17.44 0.37 -2.52
CA ILE A 216 -16.62 0.90 -3.60
C ILE A 216 -17.39 2.04 -4.27
N ILE A 217 -16.81 3.23 -4.24
CA ILE A 217 -17.31 4.42 -4.93
C ILE A 217 -16.79 4.40 -6.38
N PHE A 218 -15.52 4.03 -6.55
CA PHE A 218 -14.87 3.93 -7.86
C PHE A 218 -13.83 2.82 -7.86
N TYR A 219 -13.72 2.09 -8.97
CA TYR A 219 -12.61 1.20 -9.26
C TYR A 219 -12.37 1.15 -10.76
N GLY A 220 -11.22 1.61 -11.21
CA GLY A 220 -10.90 1.68 -12.63
C GLY A 220 -9.46 2.13 -12.88
N SER A 221 -9.14 2.34 -14.16
CA SER A 221 -7.85 2.86 -14.61
C SER A 221 -7.66 4.31 -14.17
N LYS A 222 -6.42 4.79 -14.33
CA LYS A 222 -6.09 6.19 -14.07
C LYS A 222 -6.86 7.14 -14.98
N GLU A 223 -7.00 6.79 -16.27
CA GLU A 223 -7.73 7.56 -17.26
C GLU A 223 -9.22 7.65 -16.91
N GLU A 224 -9.82 6.53 -16.52
CA GLU A 224 -11.21 6.49 -16.05
C GLU A 224 -11.43 7.33 -14.80
N PHE A 225 -10.45 7.31 -13.87
CA PHE A 225 -10.51 8.08 -12.61
C PHE A 225 -10.58 9.60 -12.90
N CYS A 226 -9.76 10.10 -13.85
CA CYS A 226 -9.68 11.52 -14.19
C CYS A 226 -10.97 12.09 -14.80
N VAL A 227 -11.82 11.23 -15.40
CA VAL A 227 -13.09 11.66 -16.03
C VAL A 227 -14.34 11.18 -15.31
N SER A 228 -14.18 10.46 -14.19
CA SER A 228 -15.28 9.86 -13.45
C SER A 228 -16.10 10.93 -12.72
N LYS A 229 -17.40 10.93 -12.97
CA LYS A 229 -18.35 11.79 -12.27
C LYS A 229 -18.46 11.39 -10.79
N GLU A 230 -18.45 10.10 -10.49
CA GLU A 230 -18.53 9.58 -9.12
C GLU A 230 -17.36 10.08 -8.27
N VAL A 231 -16.16 10.18 -8.86
CA VAL A 231 -14.96 10.72 -8.21
C VAL A 231 -15.11 12.23 -7.99
N THR A 232 -15.60 12.97 -9.01
CA THR A 232 -15.86 14.40 -8.91
C THR A 232 -16.91 14.72 -7.84
N ASP A 233 -18.01 13.97 -7.82
CA ASP A 233 -19.08 14.16 -6.85
C ASP A 233 -18.62 13.84 -5.42
N TYR A 234 -17.68 12.88 -5.26
CA TYR A 234 -17.18 12.44 -3.96
C TYR A 234 -16.08 13.33 -3.38
N PHE A 235 -15.06 13.67 -4.17
CA PHE A 235 -13.90 14.44 -3.72
C PHE A 235 -13.96 15.93 -4.08
N GLY A 236 -14.87 16.32 -4.96
CA GLY A 236 -14.88 17.63 -5.61
C GLY A 236 -13.96 17.72 -6.83
N PRO A 237 -14.14 18.73 -7.67
CA PRO A 237 -13.46 18.87 -8.96
C PRO A 237 -11.95 19.03 -8.86
N TYR A 238 -11.41 19.53 -7.75
CA TYR A 238 -9.97 19.77 -7.58
C TYR A 238 -9.13 18.51 -7.42
N THR A 239 -9.71 17.41 -6.93
CA THR A 239 -8.94 16.18 -6.68
C THR A 239 -8.47 15.51 -7.96
N GLN A 240 -9.25 15.59 -9.01
CA GLN A 240 -8.87 15.09 -10.34
C GLN A 240 -7.70 15.88 -10.92
N HIS A 241 -7.65 17.21 -10.70
CA HIS A 241 -6.55 18.06 -11.11
C HIS A 241 -5.21 17.71 -10.48
N LEU A 242 -5.18 17.28 -9.23
CA LEU A 242 -3.94 16.87 -8.55
C LEU A 242 -3.23 15.70 -9.26
N ILE A 243 -3.98 14.91 -10.03
CA ILE A 243 -3.43 13.81 -10.83
C ILE A 243 -3.06 14.31 -12.24
N ASP A 244 -3.85 15.21 -12.81
CA ASP A 244 -3.68 15.70 -14.17
C ASP A 244 -2.46 16.61 -14.33
N HIS A 245 -2.09 17.39 -13.32
CA HIS A 245 -0.85 18.17 -13.34
C HIS A 245 0.45 17.33 -13.43
N LEU A 246 0.34 16.01 -13.31
CA LEU A 246 1.43 15.07 -13.57
C LEU A 246 1.46 14.59 -15.04
N HIS A 247 0.53 15.05 -15.89
CA HIS A 247 0.47 14.78 -17.32
C HIS A 247 0.82 16.05 -18.10
N THR A 248 1.69 15.90 -19.09
CA THR A 248 2.09 16.85 -20.13
C THR A 248 1.10 17.98 -20.39
N GLU A 249 1.63 19.21 -20.43
CA GLU A 249 0.93 20.42 -20.85
C GLU A 249 0.02 20.15 -22.06
N GLY A 250 -1.28 20.34 -21.91
CA GLY A 250 -2.20 20.40 -23.03
C GLY A 250 -3.49 19.57 -22.98
N THR A 251 -3.74 18.72 -21.99
CA THR A 251 -4.93 17.84 -21.96
C THR A 251 -5.87 18.05 -20.77
N CYS A 252 -5.72 19.13 -19.99
CA CYS A 252 -6.61 19.42 -18.88
C CYS A 252 -7.94 20.02 -19.38
N PRO A 253 -9.10 19.38 -19.12
CA PRO A 253 -10.41 19.88 -19.55
C PRO A 253 -10.92 21.09 -18.75
N ILE A 254 -10.19 21.58 -17.73
CA ILE A 254 -10.59 22.74 -16.92
C ILE A 254 -9.71 23.95 -17.27
N PRO A 255 -10.32 25.12 -17.55
CA PRO A 255 -9.57 26.33 -17.90
C PRO A 255 -8.62 26.78 -16.80
N HIS A 256 -7.40 27.17 -17.17
CA HIS A 256 -6.35 27.68 -16.27
C HIS A 256 -6.75 28.90 -15.43
N ASP A 257 -7.80 29.58 -15.78
CA ASP A 257 -8.26 30.83 -15.13
C ASP A 257 -8.78 30.64 -13.70
N PHE A 258 -9.12 29.40 -13.29
CA PHE A 258 -9.57 29.09 -11.94
C PHE A 258 -8.43 28.94 -10.91
N LEU A 259 -7.19 28.80 -11.35
CA LEU A 259 -6.03 28.59 -10.45
C LEU A 259 -5.51 29.89 -9.81
N HIS A 260 -5.85 31.06 -10.36
CA HIS A 260 -5.40 32.37 -9.86
C HIS A 260 -6.38 33.08 -8.90
N ALA A 261 -7.56 32.50 -8.68
CA ALA A 261 -8.59 33.16 -7.86
C ALA A 261 -8.37 33.05 -6.32
N HIS A 262 -7.40 32.26 -5.84
CA HIS A 262 -7.17 32.06 -4.40
C HIS A 262 -5.86 32.61 -3.84
N ASN A 263 -5.03 33.30 -4.64
CA ASN A 263 -3.82 33.97 -4.12
C ASN A 263 -4.02 35.47 -3.81
N GLY A 264 -5.25 35.96 -3.73
CA GLY A 264 -5.59 37.36 -3.56
C GLY A 264 -6.26 37.71 -2.24
N HIS A 265 -5.70 37.27 -1.08
CA HIS A 265 -6.01 37.86 0.23
C HIS A 265 -4.74 37.93 1.09
N GLU A 266 -3.80 38.76 0.64
CA GLU A 266 -2.86 39.42 1.53
C GLU A 266 -3.05 40.93 1.36
N GLY A 267 -3.41 41.55 2.46
CA GLY A 267 -3.14 42.96 2.68
C GLY A 267 -4.30 43.92 2.37
N GLU A 268 -5.15 44.19 3.35
CA GLU A 268 -5.55 45.57 3.64
C GLU A 268 -5.76 45.74 5.14
N ASN A 269 -5.01 46.72 5.65
CA ASN A 269 -5.00 47.30 6.96
C ASN A 269 -6.38 47.67 7.54
N LEU A 270 -6.60 47.39 8.84
CA LEU A 270 -6.84 48.48 9.83
C LEU A 270 -6.79 47.86 11.23
#